data_e22eb8fc59189c643197f80d2b132cab
#
_entry.id   e22eb8fc59189c643197f80d2b132cab
#
_cell.length_a   1.000
_cell.length_b   1.000
_cell.length_c   1.000
_cell.angle_alpha   90.00
_cell.angle_beta   90.00
_cell.angle_gamma   90.00
#
_symmetry.space_group_name_H-M   'P 1'
#
loop_
_entity.id
_entity.type
_entity.pdbx_description
1 polymer ?
#
loop_
_entity_poly.entity_id
_entity_poly.type
_entity_poly.pdbx_seq_one_letter_code
_entity_poly.pdbx_strand_id
1 'polypeptide(L)'
;REWALDLAADGVRVNMVVPAEVWTPMYDDWLSTQPDPAGRRREIEERIPLGGRMTEPQEIADAVAFLLSARSAHTTGQFIHVDGGYAHLDRAYRSDPNSE
;
A
#
# COMPACT_ATOMS: atom_id res chain seq x y z
N ARG A 1 14.13 -8.99 -6.49
CA ARG A 1 14.03 -10.41 -6.86
C ARG A 1 15.38 -11.10 -6.91
N GLU A 2 16.34 -10.49 -7.58
CA GLU A 2 17.66 -11.10 -7.75
C GLU A 2 18.33 -11.33 -6.40
N TRP A 3 18.26 -10.37 -5.51
CA TRP A 3 18.80 -10.53 -4.16
C TRP A 3 18.12 -11.65 -3.39
N ALA A 4 16.81 -11.82 -3.59
CA ALA A 4 16.09 -12.90 -2.94
C ALA A 4 16.59 -14.26 -3.40
N LEU A 5 16.86 -14.42 -4.71
CA LEU A 5 17.38 -15.66 -5.25
C LEU A 5 18.82 -15.90 -4.80
N ASP A 6 19.65 -14.89 -4.83
CA ASP A 6 21.07 -14.99 -4.45
C ASP A 6 21.24 -15.37 -2.98
N LEU A 7 20.36 -14.85 -2.10
CA LEU A 7 20.47 -15.07 -0.67
C LEU A 7 19.66 -16.26 -0.16
N ALA A 8 18.80 -16.83 -1.00
CA ALA A 8 17.95 -17.95 -0.60
C ALA A 8 18.74 -19.17 -0.14
N ALA A 9 19.87 -19.45 -0.81
CA ALA A 9 20.72 -20.58 -0.43
C ALA A 9 21.32 -20.42 0.96
N ASP A 10 21.47 -19.19 1.43
CA ASP A 10 21.97 -18.87 2.78
C ASP A 10 20.86 -18.79 3.82
N GLY A 11 19.63 -19.09 3.43
CA GLY A 11 18.48 -19.03 4.34
C GLY A 11 17.99 -17.61 4.61
N VAL A 12 18.37 -16.64 3.78
CA VAL A 12 17.96 -15.24 3.94
C VAL A 12 16.79 -14.94 3.02
N ARG A 13 15.71 -14.41 3.57
CA ARG A 13 14.54 -14.00 2.83
C ARG A 13 14.58 -12.49 2.58
N VAL A 14 14.18 -12.07 1.39
CA VAL A 14 14.11 -10.67 1.00
C VAL A 14 12.76 -10.41 0.35
N ASN A 15 11.97 -9.57 0.99
CA ASN A 15 10.65 -9.18 0.48
C ASN A 15 10.52 -7.67 0.54
N MET A 16 9.57 -7.13 -0.20
CA MET A 16 9.29 -5.71 -0.23
C MET A 16 7.83 -5.44 0.10
N VAL A 17 7.58 -4.51 1.00
CA VAL A 17 6.23 -4.00 1.26
C VAL A 17 6.07 -2.70 0.48
N VAL A 18 5.02 -2.62 -0.33
CA VAL A 18 4.78 -1.49 -1.23
C VAL A 18 3.49 -0.79 -0.81
N PRO A 19 3.60 0.37 -0.15
CA PRO A 19 2.42 1.19 0.16
C PRO A 19 2.08 2.10 -1.04
N ALA A 20 0.91 2.72 -0.98
CA ALA A 20 0.57 3.80 -1.91
C ALA A 20 0.15 5.02 -1.09
N GLU A 21 -1.13 5.22 -0.86
CA GLU A 21 -1.63 6.37 -0.11
C GLU A 21 -1.77 6.01 1.37
N VAL A 22 -0.82 6.47 2.19
CA VAL A 22 -0.79 6.17 3.63
C VAL A 22 -1.08 7.45 4.41
N TRP A 23 -2.02 7.38 5.34
CA TRP A 23 -2.39 8.53 6.17
C TRP A 23 -1.33 8.77 7.24
N THR A 24 -0.55 9.83 7.08
CA THR A 24 0.55 10.20 7.98
C THR A 24 0.46 11.68 8.33
N PRO A 25 1.14 12.13 9.41
CA PRO A 25 1.22 13.57 9.70
C PRO A 25 1.79 14.38 8.53
N MET A 26 2.76 13.86 7.81
CA MET A 26 3.32 14.52 6.64
C MET A 26 2.28 14.69 5.54
N TYR A 27 1.44 13.67 5.31
CA TYR A 27 0.37 13.72 4.32
C TYR A 27 -0.68 14.76 4.73
N ASP A 28 -1.05 14.78 6.01
CA ASP A 28 -1.98 15.76 6.55
C ASP A 28 -1.45 17.18 6.37
N ASP A 29 -0.17 17.40 6.67
CA ASP A 29 0.48 18.71 6.47
C ASP A 29 0.44 19.13 5.00
N TRP A 30 0.72 18.20 4.09
CA TRP A 30 0.64 18.50 2.66
C TRP A 30 -0.78 18.86 2.24
N LEU A 31 -1.78 18.11 2.72
CA LEU A 31 -3.19 18.39 2.41
C LEU A 31 -3.59 19.80 2.86
N SER A 32 -3.09 20.25 4.01
CA SER A 32 -3.43 21.56 4.54
C SER A 32 -2.98 22.71 3.62
N THR A 33 -2.04 22.45 2.71
CA THR A 33 -1.58 23.44 1.72
C THR A 33 -2.49 23.55 0.50
N GLN A 34 -3.42 22.62 0.32
CA GLN A 34 -4.30 22.60 -0.85
C GLN A 34 -5.44 23.63 -0.70
N PRO A 35 -5.98 24.13 -1.82
CA PRO A 35 -7.09 25.11 -1.79
C PRO A 35 -8.34 24.58 -1.06
N ASP A 36 -8.62 23.31 -1.17
CA ASP A 36 -9.76 22.66 -0.49
C ASP A 36 -9.27 21.32 0.09
N PRO A 37 -8.65 21.34 1.27
CA PRO A 37 -8.07 20.13 1.85
C PRO A 37 -9.06 18.96 1.99
N ALA A 38 -10.26 19.22 2.49
CA ALA A 38 -11.27 18.18 2.68
C ALA A 38 -11.73 17.57 1.37
N GLY A 39 -11.95 18.40 0.35
CA GLY A 39 -12.33 17.95 -0.97
C GLY A 39 -11.21 17.17 -1.65
N ARG A 40 -9.98 17.62 -1.51
CA ARG A 40 -8.83 16.93 -2.07
C ARG A 40 -8.63 15.55 -1.45
N ARG A 41 -8.76 15.47 -0.12
CA ARG A 41 -8.70 14.19 0.58
C ARG A 41 -9.77 13.23 0.09
N ARG A 42 -10.99 13.72 -0.06
CA ARG A 42 -12.12 12.93 -0.54
C ARG A 42 -11.86 12.40 -1.95
N GLU A 43 -11.35 13.23 -2.84
CA GLU A 43 -10.97 12.85 -4.19
C GLU A 43 -9.97 11.68 -4.20
N ILE A 44 -8.96 11.76 -3.36
CA ILE A 44 -7.93 10.73 -3.26
C ILE A 44 -8.53 9.44 -2.71
N GLU A 45 -9.30 9.54 -1.63
CA GLU A 45 -9.87 8.38 -0.96
C GLU A 45 -10.89 7.64 -1.83
N GLU A 46 -11.66 8.36 -2.63
CA GLU A 46 -12.64 7.75 -3.54
C GLU A 46 -11.99 6.84 -4.59
N ARG A 47 -10.72 7.04 -4.88
CA ARG A 47 -9.97 6.22 -5.85
C ARG A 47 -9.39 4.95 -5.25
N ILE A 48 -9.46 4.79 -3.95
CA ILE A 48 -8.92 3.60 -3.29
C ILE A 48 -10.03 2.55 -3.21
N PRO A 49 -9.92 1.42 -3.95
CA PRO A 49 -11.04 0.49 -4.07
C PRO A 49 -11.50 -0.11 -2.76
N LEU A 50 -10.58 -0.53 -1.91
CA LEU A 50 -10.96 -1.19 -0.66
C LEU A 50 -11.23 -0.15 0.43
N GLY A 51 -12.51 0.02 0.74
CA GLY A 51 -12.96 0.87 1.84
C GLY A 51 -13.00 2.36 1.56
N GLY A 52 -12.53 2.81 0.39
CA GLY A 52 -12.52 4.25 0.06
C GLY A 52 -11.77 5.07 1.09
N ARG A 53 -10.65 4.56 1.58
CA ARG A 53 -9.82 5.22 2.60
C ARG A 53 -8.35 4.98 2.34
N MET A 54 -7.52 5.86 2.86
CA MET A 54 -6.07 5.66 2.84
C MET A 54 -5.68 4.53 3.79
N THR A 55 -4.53 3.95 3.52
CA THR A 55 -3.94 2.92 4.39
C THR A 55 -3.45 3.56 5.68
N GLU A 56 -3.67 2.88 6.80
CA GLU A 56 -3.12 3.32 8.09
C GLU A 56 -1.70 2.81 8.27
N PRO A 57 -0.81 3.58 8.91
CA PRO A 57 0.57 3.14 9.15
C PRO A 57 0.67 1.78 9.85
N GLN A 58 -0.26 1.48 10.75
CA GLN A 58 -0.29 0.21 11.45
C GLN A 58 -0.47 -0.97 10.49
N GLU A 59 -1.22 -0.77 9.42
CA GLU A 59 -1.44 -1.83 8.42
C GLU A 59 -0.15 -2.15 7.67
N ILE A 60 0.69 -1.15 7.41
CA ILE A 60 2.02 -1.37 6.83
C ILE A 60 2.90 -2.11 7.83
N ALA A 61 2.89 -1.67 9.09
CA ALA A 61 3.69 -2.30 10.14
C ALA A 61 3.31 -3.76 10.35
N ASP A 62 2.02 -4.09 10.29
CA ASP A 62 1.54 -5.47 10.44
C ASP A 62 2.06 -6.37 9.31
N ALA A 63 2.09 -5.87 8.07
CA ALA A 63 2.63 -6.61 6.94
C ALA A 63 4.12 -6.85 7.10
N VAL A 64 4.87 -5.84 7.53
CA VAL A 64 6.31 -5.97 7.80
C VAL A 64 6.55 -6.98 8.91
N ALA A 65 5.79 -6.91 10.00
CA ALA A 65 5.91 -7.84 11.13
C ALA A 65 5.68 -9.28 10.69
N PHE A 66 4.67 -9.52 9.84
CA PHE A 66 4.42 -10.85 9.27
C PHE A 66 5.62 -11.35 8.49
N LEU A 67 6.17 -10.52 7.61
CA LEU A 67 7.30 -10.89 6.76
C LEU A 67 8.59 -11.13 7.56
N LEU A 68 8.74 -10.48 8.71
CA LEU A 68 9.89 -10.69 9.59
C LEU A 68 9.71 -11.92 10.50
N SER A 69 8.53 -12.47 10.57
CA SER A 69 8.21 -13.59 11.48
C SER A 69 8.41 -14.94 10.82
N ALA A 70 8.48 -15.98 11.66
CA ALA A 70 8.54 -17.37 11.19
C ALA A 70 7.27 -17.80 10.43
N ARG A 71 6.18 -17.04 10.56
CA ARG A 71 4.94 -17.33 9.84
C ARG A 71 5.10 -17.20 8.32
N SER A 72 6.07 -16.40 7.86
CA SER A 72 6.39 -16.25 6.45
C SER A 72 7.67 -16.98 6.06
N ALA A 73 7.99 -18.07 6.74
CA ALA A 73 9.27 -18.78 6.64
C ALA A 73 9.62 -19.23 5.22
N HIS A 74 8.65 -19.42 4.35
CA HIS A 74 8.89 -19.86 2.97
C HIS A 74 8.49 -18.79 1.95
N THR A 75 8.49 -17.52 2.36
CA THR A 75 8.13 -16.37 1.51
C THR A 75 9.38 -15.56 1.24
N THR A 76 9.80 -15.48 -0.01
CA THR A 76 10.92 -14.65 -0.43
C THR A 76 10.70 -14.15 -1.85
N GLY A 77 11.31 -13.02 -2.19
CA GLY A 77 11.25 -12.44 -3.53
C GLY A 77 9.89 -11.83 -3.87
N GLN A 78 9.06 -11.53 -2.88
CA GLN A 78 7.70 -11.06 -3.11
C GLN A 78 7.57 -9.57 -2.87
N PHE A 79 6.69 -8.96 -3.65
CA PHE A 79 6.23 -7.59 -3.44
C PHE A 79 4.83 -7.67 -2.84
N ILE A 80 4.69 -7.22 -1.61
CA ILE A 80 3.41 -7.23 -0.90
C ILE A 80 2.84 -5.82 -0.93
N HIS A 81 1.78 -5.62 -1.70
CA HIS A 81 1.11 -4.34 -1.80
C HIS A 81 0.10 -4.20 -0.67
N VAL A 82 0.25 -3.13 0.13
CA VAL A 82 -0.69 -2.77 1.18
C VAL A 82 -1.24 -1.40 0.82
N ASP A 83 -2.23 -1.37 -0.05
CA ASP A 83 -2.65 -0.16 -0.75
C ASP A 83 -4.16 -0.08 -1.04
N GLY A 84 -4.95 -0.99 -0.47
CA GLY A 84 -6.39 -1.02 -0.72
C GLY A 84 -6.77 -1.32 -2.17
N GLY A 85 -5.86 -1.93 -2.93
CA GLY A 85 -6.08 -2.25 -4.35
C GLY A 85 -5.65 -1.16 -5.31
N TYR A 86 -5.03 -0.10 -4.81
CA TYR A 86 -4.63 1.06 -5.62
C TYR A 86 -3.72 0.69 -6.78
N ALA A 87 -2.78 -0.24 -6.59
CA ALA A 87 -1.84 -0.65 -7.62
C ALA A 87 -2.53 -1.35 -8.81
N HIS A 88 -3.75 -1.81 -8.63
CA HIS A 88 -4.52 -2.49 -9.69
C HIS A 88 -5.50 -1.55 -10.39
N LEU A 89 -5.47 -0.26 -10.07
CA LEU A 89 -6.34 0.70 -10.73
C LEU A 89 -5.91 0.94 -12.16
N ASP A 90 -6.84 0.80 -13.09
CA ASP A 90 -6.74 1.38 -14.41
C ASP A 90 -7.04 2.88 -14.26
N ARG A 91 -6.31 3.72 -14.98
CA ARG A 91 -6.54 5.17 -14.96
C ARG A 91 -7.96 5.56 -15.37
N ALA A 92 -8.61 4.71 -16.16
CA ALA A 92 -9.99 4.91 -16.58
C ALA A 92 -11.00 4.44 -15.54
N TYR A 93 -10.56 3.74 -14.50
CA TYR A 93 -11.46 3.23 -13.47
C TYR A 93 -12.13 4.36 -12.69
N ARG A 94 -13.41 4.20 -12.45
CA ARG A 94 -14.21 5.11 -11.63
C ARG A 94 -14.99 4.27 -10.62
N SER A 95 -15.05 4.73 -9.37
CA SER A 95 -15.87 4.09 -8.33
C SER A 95 -17.35 4.44 -8.49
N ASP A 96 -17.80 4.74 -9.67
CA ASP A 96 -19.18 5.09 -9.97
C ASP A 96 -20.01 3.81 -10.06
N PRO A 97 -21.08 3.66 -9.26
CA PRO A 97 -21.93 2.48 -9.34
C PRO A 97 -22.57 2.27 -10.72
N ASN A 98 -22.60 3.30 -11.57
CA ASN A 98 -23.13 3.21 -12.92
C ASN A 98 -22.07 2.92 -13.99
N SER A 99 -20.79 2.84 -13.61
CA SER A 99 -19.73 2.49 -14.55
C SER A 99 -19.45 0.99 -14.47
N GLU A 100 -19.43 0.37 -15.60
CA GLU A 100 -19.20 -1.06 -15.74
C GLU A 100 -17.84 -1.33 -16.38
#